data_b62111517c85640befe4ba9dec9319d0
#
_entry.id   b62111517c85640befe4ba9dec9319d0
#
_cell.length_a   1.000
_cell.length_b   1.000
_cell.length_c   1.000
_cell.angle_alpha   90.00
_cell.angle_beta   90.00
_cell.angle_gamma   90.00
#
_symmetry.space_group_name_H-M   'P 1'
#
loop_
_entity.id
_entity.type
_entity.pdbx_description
1 polymer ?
#
loop_
_entity_poly.entity_id
_entity_poly.type
_entity_poly.pdbx_seq_one_letter_code
_entity_poly.pdbx_strand_id
1 'polypeptide(L)'
;LPATLTFSEIVLKPWFPGFMGIGYEWFWFFGFFLFGYACIIAKQEYYQFLENRRVMITCITGVWTIAFIWIRIRQHHDAIPYIDGGWIFNGLIHNNMTMLGCVIHSFHAWFWCLTIFAWGAHLLNKPSDRLAYLNQGVYPFYIVHMPLTCAGLGLASKLGITDYPAVILACLFVTITCWLAFE
;
A
#
# COMPACT_ATOMS: atom_id res chain seq x y z
N LEU A 1 5.75 -5.28 -13.09
CA LEU A 1 4.84 -5.42 -11.94
C LEU A 1 3.66 -4.44 -11.96
N PRO A 2 3.81 -3.08 -12.14
CA PRO A 2 2.64 -2.20 -12.10
C PRO A 2 1.56 -2.58 -13.12
N ALA A 3 1.93 -3.04 -14.32
CA ALA A 3 0.96 -3.51 -15.32
C ALA A 3 0.18 -4.76 -14.86
N THR A 4 0.82 -5.69 -14.15
CA THR A 4 0.12 -6.86 -13.58
C THR A 4 -0.79 -6.49 -12.43
N LEU A 5 -0.41 -5.49 -11.61
CA LEU A 5 -1.25 -4.94 -10.56
C LEU A 5 -2.48 -4.24 -11.15
N THR A 6 -2.28 -3.40 -12.18
CA THR A 6 -3.38 -2.76 -12.91
C THR A 6 -4.32 -3.78 -13.52
N PHE A 7 -3.78 -4.84 -14.14
CA PHE A 7 -4.58 -5.93 -14.69
C PHE A 7 -5.42 -6.62 -13.59
N SER A 8 -4.83 -6.89 -12.44
CA SER A 8 -5.57 -7.51 -11.33
C SER A 8 -6.70 -6.62 -10.80
N GLU A 9 -6.48 -5.31 -10.72
CA GLU A 9 -7.53 -4.37 -10.32
C GLU A 9 -8.66 -4.26 -11.35
N ILE A 10 -8.31 -4.23 -12.63
CA ILE A 10 -9.29 -4.05 -13.71
C ILE A 10 -10.06 -5.34 -13.98
N VAL A 11 -9.36 -6.48 -14.06
CA VAL A 11 -9.94 -7.74 -14.54
C VAL A 11 -10.40 -8.64 -13.39
N LEU A 12 -9.57 -8.80 -12.34
CA LEU A 12 -9.84 -9.78 -11.30
C LEU A 12 -10.76 -9.27 -10.19
N LYS A 13 -10.68 -7.98 -9.85
CA LYS A 13 -11.47 -7.41 -8.75
C LYS A 13 -12.98 -7.66 -8.89
N PRO A 14 -13.59 -7.61 -10.05
CA PRO A 14 -15.01 -7.87 -10.20
C PRO A 14 -15.44 -9.31 -10.14
N TRP A 15 -14.55 -10.22 -10.55
CA TRP A 15 -14.82 -11.67 -10.47
C TRP A 15 -14.58 -12.20 -9.05
N PHE A 16 -13.68 -11.55 -8.33
CA PHE A 16 -13.28 -11.92 -6.97
C PHE A 16 -13.32 -10.69 -6.07
N PRO A 17 -14.53 -10.14 -5.78
CA PRO A 17 -14.67 -9.02 -4.85
C PRO A 17 -14.08 -9.45 -3.51
N GLY A 18 -13.23 -8.60 -2.93
CA GLY A 18 -12.55 -8.88 -1.68
C GLY A 18 -13.52 -9.02 -0.52
N PHE A 19 -13.91 -10.26 -0.22
CA PHE A 19 -14.63 -10.59 0.99
C PHE A 19 -13.70 -11.37 1.91
N MET A 20 -13.44 -10.85 3.10
CA MET A 20 -12.51 -11.42 4.10
C MET A 20 -11.06 -11.61 3.63
N GLY A 21 -10.55 -10.75 2.75
CA GLY A 21 -9.18 -10.85 2.25
C GLY A 21 -8.94 -12.02 1.28
N ILE A 22 -10.00 -12.65 0.78
CA ILE A 22 -9.95 -13.73 -0.22
C ILE A 22 -10.53 -13.17 -1.51
N GLY A 23 -9.71 -12.52 -2.33
CA GLY A 23 -10.18 -11.94 -3.57
C GLY A 23 -9.02 -11.55 -4.48
N TYR A 24 -9.26 -10.58 -5.39
CA TYR A 24 -8.23 -10.06 -6.29
C TYR A 24 -6.99 -9.56 -5.54
N GLU A 25 -7.14 -9.15 -4.28
CA GLU A 25 -6.08 -8.68 -3.40
C GLU A 25 -4.97 -9.71 -3.21
N TRP A 26 -5.31 -11.01 -3.22
CA TRP A 26 -4.32 -12.08 -3.18
C TRP A 26 -3.35 -12.04 -4.36
N PHE A 27 -3.86 -11.82 -5.56
CA PHE A 27 -3.03 -11.67 -6.76
C PHE A 27 -2.18 -10.40 -6.67
N TRP A 28 -2.75 -9.34 -6.10
CA TRP A 28 -2.08 -8.07 -5.89
C TRP A 28 -0.91 -8.22 -4.90
N PHE A 29 -1.16 -8.75 -3.70
CA PHE A 29 -0.13 -9.00 -2.70
C PHE A 29 0.87 -10.07 -3.13
N PHE A 30 0.42 -11.12 -3.81
CA PHE A 30 1.30 -12.15 -4.37
C PHE A 30 2.27 -11.56 -5.41
N GLY A 31 1.83 -10.62 -6.24
CA GLY A 31 2.70 -9.88 -7.14
C GLY A 31 3.81 -9.12 -6.41
N PHE A 32 3.49 -8.43 -5.32
CA PHE A 32 4.49 -7.77 -4.47
C PHE A 32 5.42 -8.77 -3.78
N PHE A 33 4.89 -9.89 -3.32
CA PHE A 33 5.69 -10.95 -2.71
C PHE A 33 6.71 -11.53 -3.70
N LEU A 34 6.28 -11.90 -4.91
CA LEU A 34 7.18 -12.39 -5.95
C LEU A 34 8.24 -11.37 -6.32
N PHE A 35 7.87 -10.09 -6.39
CA PHE A 35 8.84 -9.03 -6.63
C PHE A 35 9.84 -8.93 -5.48
N GLY A 36 9.39 -8.95 -4.22
CA GLY A 36 10.27 -8.95 -3.06
C GLY A 36 11.25 -10.13 -3.09
N TYR A 37 10.78 -11.31 -3.47
CA TYR A 37 11.62 -12.50 -3.66
C TYR A 37 12.66 -12.29 -4.77
N ALA A 38 12.26 -11.75 -5.91
CA ALA A 38 13.20 -11.43 -7.00
C ALA A 38 14.25 -10.39 -6.57
N CYS A 39 13.86 -9.40 -5.74
CA CYS A 39 14.80 -8.42 -5.17
C CYS A 39 15.85 -9.06 -4.25
N ILE A 40 15.49 -10.14 -3.52
CA ILE A 40 16.45 -10.89 -2.70
C ILE A 40 17.47 -11.61 -3.57
N ILE A 41 17.07 -12.17 -4.71
CA ILE A 41 17.96 -12.84 -5.65
C ILE A 41 18.94 -11.83 -6.27
N ALA A 42 18.46 -10.68 -6.70
CA ALA A 42 19.26 -9.61 -7.33
C ALA A 42 19.84 -8.61 -6.32
N LYS A 43 19.97 -9.00 -5.07
CA LYS A 43 20.20 -8.16 -3.89
C LYS A 43 21.15 -6.99 -4.10
N GLN A 44 22.38 -7.26 -4.55
CA GLN A 44 23.41 -6.23 -4.57
C GLN A 44 23.21 -5.23 -5.71
N GLU A 45 22.94 -5.72 -6.91
CA GLU A 45 22.72 -4.88 -8.09
C GLU A 45 21.45 -4.05 -7.98
N TYR A 46 20.38 -4.67 -7.46
CA TYR A 46 19.10 -4.00 -7.29
C TYR A 46 19.17 -2.83 -6.29
N TYR A 47 19.74 -3.05 -5.11
CA TYR A 47 19.83 -2.00 -4.10
C TYR A 47 20.80 -0.89 -4.50
N GLN A 48 21.92 -1.20 -5.15
CA GLN A 48 22.83 -0.19 -5.71
C GLN A 48 22.14 0.66 -6.79
N PHE A 49 21.38 0.03 -7.67
CA PHE A 49 20.60 0.74 -8.67
C PHE A 49 19.61 1.71 -8.02
N LEU A 50 18.85 1.26 -7.03
CA LEU A 50 17.88 2.09 -6.32
C LEU A 50 18.56 3.23 -5.56
N GLU A 51 19.63 2.96 -4.85
CA GLU A 51 20.39 3.96 -4.10
C GLU A 51 20.92 5.07 -5.00
N ASN A 52 21.52 4.71 -6.13
CA ASN A 52 22.05 5.67 -7.10
C ASN A 52 20.97 6.54 -7.74
N ARG A 53 19.75 6.04 -7.85
CA ARG A 53 18.63 6.74 -8.49
C ARG A 53 17.54 7.21 -7.51
N ARG A 54 17.81 7.19 -6.20
CA ARG A 54 16.81 7.52 -5.16
C ARG A 54 16.10 8.85 -5.36
N VAL A 55 16.84 9.89 -5.71
CA VAL A 55 16.25 11.24 -5.94
C VAL A 55 15.32 11.23 -7.15
N MET A 56 15.76 10.63 -8.25
CA MET A 56 14.93 10.50 -9.45
C MET A 56 13.64 9.72 -9.17
N ILE A 57 13.76 8.58 -8.46
CA ILE A 57 12.60 7.75 -8.07
C ILE A 57 11.66 8.57 -7.19
N THR A 58 12.18 9.34 -6.22
CA THR A 58 11.37 10.20 -5.36
C THR A 58 10.63 11.27 -6.14
N CYS A 59 11.27 11.90 -7.11
CA CYS A 59 10.61 12.88 -7.98
C CYS A 59 9.47 12.24 -8.80
N ILE A 60 9.71 11.08 -9.39
CA ILE A 60 8.68 10.32 -10.11
C ILE A 60 7.52 9.95 -9.18
N THR A 61 7.83 9.47 -7.97
CA THR A 61 6.81 9.17 -6.95
C THR A 61 5.99 10.39 -6.60
N GLY A 62 6.63 11.57 -6.46
CA GLY A 62 5.93 12.83 -6.22
C GLY A 62 4.93 13.16 -7.33
N VAL A 63 5.32 13.01 -8.59
CA VAL A 63 4.42 13.22 -9.73
C VAL A 63 3.23 12.25 -9.69
N TRP A 64 3.47 10.95 -9.45
CA TRP A 64 2.40 9.97 -9.33
C TRP A 64 1.50 10.20 -8.11
N THR A 65 2.04 10.72 -7.01
CA THR A 65 1.26 11.10 -5.82
C THR A 65 0.33 12.28 -6.14
N ILE A 66 0.81 13.28 -6.85
CA ILE A 66 -0.03 14.41 -7.29
C ILE A 66 -1.14 13.91 -8.23
N ALA A 67 -0.81 13.07 -9.20
CA ALA A 67 -1.79 12.47 -10.09
C ALA A 67 -2.82 11.62 -9.33
N PHE A 68 -2.39 10.85 -8.33
CA PHE A 68 -3.27 10.07 -7.48
C PHE A 68 -4.23 10.95 -6.67
N ILE A 69 -3.74 12.00 -6.04
CA ILE A 69 -4.57 12.96 -5.30
C ILE A 69 -5.58 13.62 -6.24
N TRP A 70 -5.13 14.05 -7.42
CA TRP A 70 -6.00 14.67 -8.42
C TRP A 70 -7.14 13.76 -8.85
N ILE A 71 -6.85 12.49 -9.19
CA ILE A 71 -7.89 11.55 -9.63
C ILE A 71 -8.87 11.23 -8.48
N ARG A 72 -8.38 11.18 -7.23
CA ARG A 72 -9.22 10.96 -6.05
C ARG A 72 -10.19 12.13 -5.79
N ILE A 73 -9.70 13.35 -5.93
CA ILE A 73 -10.54 14.56 -5.82
C ILE A 73 -11.62 14.53 -6.91
N ARG A 74 -11.25 14.20 -8.13
CA ARG A 74 -12.20 14.08 -9.25
C ARG A 74 -13.22 12.98 -9.03
N GLN A 75 -12.80 11.81 -8.60
CA GLN A 75 -13.72 10.71 -8.28
C GLN A 75 -14.70 11.07 -7.19
N HIS A 76 -14.27 11.82 -6.17
CA HIS A 76 -15.15 12.28 -5.10
C HIS A 76 -16.12 13.39 -5.59
N HIS A 77 -15.62 14.36 -6.33
CA HIS A 77 -16.41 15.49 -6.82
C HIS A 77 -17.46 15.07 -7.86
N ASP A 78 -17.06 14.22 -8.81
CA ASP A 78 -17.92 13.83 -9.92
C ASP A 78 -18.79 12.59 -9.58
N ALA A 79 -18.81 12.18 -8.29
CA ALA A 79 -19.50 10.99 -7.79
C ALA A 79 -19.19 9.72 -8.63
N ILE A 80 -17.99 9.66 -9.20
CA ILE A 80 -17.55 8.51 -9.97
C ILE A 80 -17.36 7.34 -8.98
N PRO A 81 -18.14 6.24 -9.11
CA PRO A 81 -18.06 5.17 -8.14
C PRO A 81 -16.64 4.62 -8.06
N TYR A 82 -16.11 4.57 -6.86
CA TYR A 82 -14.91 3.81 -6.58
C TYR A 82 -15.24 2.35 -6.85
N ILE A 83 -14.37 1.69 -7.57
CA ILE A 83 -14.49 0.34 -8.08
C ILE A 83 -15.23 -0.62 -7.12
N ASP A 84 -16.53 -0.66 -7.19
CA ASP A 84 -17.32 -1.72 -6.58
C ASP A 84 -17.58 -2.81 -7.59
N GLY A 85 -17.44 -4.07 -7.16
CA GLY A 85 -17.57 -5.21 -8.05
C GLY A 85 -18.93 -5.22 -8.78
N GLY A 86 -18.94 -5.55 -10.03
CA GLY A 86 -20.14 -5.70 -10.86
C GLY A 86 -20.28 -4.72 -12.02
N TRP A 87 -19.53 -3.64 -12.04
CA TRP A 87 -19.62 -2.62 -13.09
C TRP A 87 -18.60 -2.77 -14.24
N ILE A 88 -17.78 -3.82 -14.23
CA ILE A 88 -16.70 -3.97 -15.22
C ILE A 88 -17.16 -3.79 -16.65
N PHE A 89 -18.21 -4.45 -17.03
CA PHE A 89 -18.65 -4.36 -18.41
C PHE A 89 -19.38 -3.05 -18.71
N ASN A 90 -20.05 -2.45 -17.74
CA ASN A 90 -20.74 -1.18 -17.94
C ASN A 90 -19.86 0.04 -17.60
N GLY A 91 -19.04 -0.03 -16.56
CA GLY A 91 -18.24 1.09 -16.11
C GLY A 91 -16.91 1.24 -16.81
N LEU A 92 -16.25 0.15 -17.18
CA LEU A 92 -14.96 0.18 -17.88
C LEU A 92 -15.11 0.74 -19.29
N ILE A 93 -16.19 0.37 -19.98
CA ILE A 93 -16.47 0.83 -21.34
C ILE A 93 -16.98 2.28 -21.33
N HIS A 94 -17.64 2.71 -20.25
CA HIS A 94 -18.27 4.02 -20.18
C HIS A 94 -17.50 5.06 -19.35
N ASN A 95 -16.48 4.67 -18.57
CA ASN A 95 -15.79 5.58 -17.69
C ASN A 95 -14.26 5.47 -17.73
N ASN A 96 -13.66 6.17 -18.70
CA ASN A 96 -12.20 6.26 -18.83
C ASN A 96 -11.49 6.75 -17.55
N MET A 97 -12.17 7.53 -16.71
CA MET A 97 -11.60 8.04 -15.45
C MET A 97 -11.38 6.93 -14.42
N THR A 98 -12.20 5.89 -14.43
CA THR A 98 -11.99 4.75 -13.51
C THR A 98 -10.83 3.88 -13.94
N MET A 99 -10.68 3.61 -15.24
CA MET A 99 -9.48 2.91 -15.75
C MET A 99 -8.21 3.70 -15.44
N LEU A 100 -8.23 4.99 -15.69
CA LEU A 100 -7.12 5.88 -15.35
C LEU A 100 -6.82 5.85 -13.86
N GLY A 101 -7.85 5.80 -13.01
CA GLY A 101 -7.71 5.67 -11.56
C GLY A 101 -6.99 4.38 -11.15
N CYS A 102 -7.32 3.23 -11.75
CA CYS A 102 -6.64 1.96 -11.48
C CYS A 102 -5.17 1.99 -11.90
N VAL A 103 -4.88 2.55 -13.07
CA VAL A 103 -3.50 2.71 -13.55
C VAL A 103 -2.72 3.60 -12.59
N ILE A 104 -3.24 4.78 -12.26
CA ILE A 104 -2.59 5.73 -11.36
C ILE A 104 -2.37 5.11 -9.98
N HIS A 105 -3.36 4.40 -9.42
CA HIS A 105 -3.25 3.74 -8.12
C HIS A 105 -2.13 2.69 -8.11
N SER A 106 -2.11 1.78 -9.09
CA SER A 106 -1.10 0.73 -9.18
C SER A 106 0.32 1.28 -9.33
N PHE A 107 0.50 2.29 -10.18
CA PHE A 107 1.81 2.93 -10.36
C PHE A 107 2.23 3.75 -9.14
N HIS A 108 1.30 4.45 -8.50
CA HIS A 108 1.53 5.18 -7.26
C HIS A 108 2.03 4.25 -6.15
N ALA A 109 1.32 3.14 -5.89
CA ALA A 109 1.74 2.15 -4.90
C ALA A 109 3.13 1.57 -5.21
N TRP A 110 3.38 1.25 -6.48
CA TRP A 110 4.66 0.73 -6.94
C TRP A 110 5.82 1.70 -6.71
N PHE A 111 5.68 2.96 -7.12
CA PHE A 111 6.73 3.96 -6.96
C PHE A 111 6.98 4.31 -5.49
N TRP A 112 5.95 4.27 -4.63
CA TRP A 112 6.15 4.38 -3.19
C TRP A 112 6.99 3.24 -2.62
N CYS A 113 6.73 1.98 -3.02
CA CYS A 113 7.57 0.85 -2.63
C CYS A 113 9.02 1.04 -3.06
N LEU A 114 9.25 1.44 -4.32
CA LEU A 114 10.62 1.71 -4.80
C LEU A 114 11.30 2.83 -4.03
N THR A 115 10.58 3.91 -3.70
CA THR A 115 11.11 5.03 -2.91
C THR A 115 11.51 4.59 -1.51
N ILE A 116 10.64 3.82 -0.83
CA ILE A 116 10.93 3.29 0.51
C ILE A 116 12.17 2.40 0.48
N PHE A 117 12.28 1.50 -0.49
CA PHE A 117 13.45 0.65 -0.64
C PHE A 117 14.72 1.44 -0.98
N ALA A 118 14.63 2.46 -1.84
CA ALA A 118 15.77 3.29 -2.22
C ALA A 118 16.32 4.10 -1.03
N TRP A 119 15.45 4.72 -0.25
CA TRP A 119 15.85 5.43 0.96
C TRP A 119 16.24 4.48 2.09
N GLY A 120 15.57 3.35 2.23
CA GLY A 120 15.93 2.29 3.17
C GLY A 120 17.35 1.76 2.90
N ALA A 121 17.69 1.47 1.66
CA ALA A 121 19.03 1.05 1.27
C ALA A 121 20.09 2.12 1.62
N HIS A 122 19.77 3.40 1.44
CA HIS A 122 20.69 4.49 1.75
C HIS A 122 20.86 4.75 3.26
N LEU A 123 19.75 4.76 4.00
CA LEU A 123 19.73 5.16 5.40
C LEU A 123 20.01 4.00 6.37
N LEU A 124 19.57 2.78 6.02
CA LEU A 124 19.57 1.63 6.92
C LEU A 124 20.65 0.60 6.60
N ASN A 125 21.54 0.88 5.62
CA ASN A 125 22.61 -0.04 5.22
C ASN A 125 23.79 -0.07 6.21
N LYS A 126 23.78 0.78 7.23
CA LYS A 126 24.82 0.80 8.26
C LYS A 126 24.37 -0.04 9.47
N PRO A 127 25.22 -0.96 9.96
CA PRO A 127 24.92 -1.72 11.16
C PRO A 127 24.72 -0.76 12.35
N SER A 128 23.66 -0.97 13.10
CA SER A 128 23.30 -0.17 14.26
C SER A 128 22.53 -1.05 15.25
N ASP A 129 22.88 -0.94 16.54
CA ASP A 129 22.19 -1.68 17.60
C ASP A 129 20.71 -1.33 17.68
N ARG A 130 20.36 -0.06 17.39
CA ARG A 130 18.96 0.39 17.30
C ARG A 130 18.22 -0.29 16.17
N LEU A 131 18.86 -0.46 15.00
CA LEU A 131 18.28 -1.14 13.86
C LEU A 131 18.11 -2.64 14.14
N ALA A 132 19.07 -3.27 14.80
CA ALA A 132 18.99 -4.66 15.25
C ALA A 132 17.80 -4.87 16.20
N TYR A 133 17.63 -3.98 17.18
CA TYR A 133 16.49 -3.97 18.10
C TYR A 133 15.15 -3.82 17.36
N LEU A 134 15.03 -2.84 16.47
CA LEU A 134 13.80 -2.62 15.68
C LEU A 134 13.47 -3.83 14.80
N ASN A 135 14.47 -4.47 14.20
CA ASN A 135 14.27 -5.66 13.37
C ASN A 135 13.70 -6.84 14.16
N GLN A 136 14.06 -6.98 15.44
CA GLN A 136 13.47 -8.03 16.30
C GLN A 136 11.97 -7.80 16.53
N GLY A 137 11.54 -6.53 16.58
CA GLY A 137 10.13 -6.15 16.75
C GLY A 137 9.28 -6.28 15.49
N VAL A 138 9.88 -6.27 14.29
CA VAL A 138 9.13 -6.26 13.02
C VAL A 138 8.17 -7.43 12.89
N TYR A 139 8.63 -8.64 13.20
CA TYR A 139 7.80 -9.85 13.04
C TYR A 139 6.63 -9.91 14.04
N PRO A 140 6.84 -9.71 15.34
CA PRO A 140 5.72 -9.58 16.29
C PRO A 140 4.73 -8.48 15.91
N PHE A 141 5.22 -7.29 15.51
CA PHE A 141 4.35 -6.19 15.07
C PHE A 141 3.52 -6.58 13.85
N TYR A 142 4.14 -7.25 12.89
CA TYR A 142 3.44 -7.69 11.68
C TYR A 142 2.28 -8.64 11.99
N ILE A 143 2.44 -9.56 12.95
CA ILE A 143 1.36 -10.50 13.32
C ILE A 143 0.23 -9.79 14.06
N VAL A 144 0.56 -8.89 14.97
CA VAL A 144 -0.41 -8.33 15.93
C VAL A 144 -1.10 -7.08 15.41
N HIS A 145 -0.48 -6.33 14.46
CA HIS A 145 -1.04 -5.05 14.01
C HIS A 145 -2.42 -5.17 13.36
N MET A 146 -2.68 -6.21 12.57
CA MET A 146 -3.99 -6.36 11.90
C MET A 146 -5.15 -6.57 12.86
N PRO A 147 -5.12 -7.53 13.80
CA PRO A 147 -6.14 -7.65 14.83
C PRO A 147 -6.32 -6.36 15.65
N LEU A 148 -5.22 -5.71 16.01
CA LEU A 148 -5.28 -4.46 16.77
C LEU A 148 -5.87 -3.30 15.97
N THR A 149 -5.60 -3.23 14.67
CA THR A 149 -6.23 -2.22 13.79
C THR A 149 -7.73 -2.40 13.75
N CYS A 150 -8.19 -3.63 13.56
CA CYS A 150 -9.63 -3.94 13.58
C CYS A 150 -10.26 -3.60 14.95
N ALA A 151 -9.58 -3.94 16.05
CA ALA A 151 -10.05 -3.61 17.40
C ALA A 151 -10.07 -2.09 17.63
N GLY A 152 -9.03 -1.37 17.20
CA GLY A 152 -8.93 0.09 17.33
C GLY A 152 -10.02 0.83 16.55
N LEU A 153 -10.28 0.42 15.31
CA LEU A 153 -11.36 0.99 14.50
C LEU A 153 -12.74 0.64 15.08
N GLY A 154 -12.92 -0.60 15.55
CA GLY A 154 -14.16 -1.01 16.23
C GLY A 154 -14.42 -0.21 17.51
N LEU A 155 -13.38 0.09 18.29
CA LEU A 155 -13.48 0.94 19.47
C LEU A 155 -13.82 2.39 19.09
N ALA A 156 -13.13 2.96 18.10
CA ALA A 156 -13.42 4.30 17.60
C ALA A 156 -14.88 4.43 17.14
N SER A 157 -15.37 3.46 16.39
CA SER A 157 -16.77 3.40 15.94
C SER A 157 -17.77 3.39 17.12
N LYS A 158 -17.50 2.61 18.18
CA LYS A 158 -18.33 2.59 19.38
C LYS A 158 -18.33 3.91 20.16
N LEU A 159 -17.23 4.66 20.05
CA LEU A 159 -17.11 6.00 20.66
C LEU A 159 -17.70 7.10 19.76
N GLY A 160 -18.29 6.76 18.62
CA GLY A 160 -18.84 7.72 17.66
C GLY A 160 -17.76 8.52 16.92
N ILE A 161 -16.51 8.08 16.94
CA ILE A 161 -15.40 8.71 16.24
C ILE A 161 -15.35 8.09 14.83
N THR A 162 -15.52 8.92 13.81
CA THR A 162 -15.53 8.49 12.40
C THR A 162 -14.41 9.15 11.60
N ASP A 163 -14.22 8.71 10.37
CA ASP A 163 -13.32 9.28 9.37
C ASP A 163 -11.85 9.36 9.80
N TYR A 164 -11.17 10.44 9.47
CA TYR A 164 -9.73 10.63 9.76
C TYR A 164 -9.36 10.53 11.25
N PRO A 165 -10.12 11.10 12.19
CA PRO A 165 -9.85 10.94 13.62
C PRO A 165 -9.85 9.48 14.08
N ALA A 166 -10.74 8.65 13.55
CA ALA A 166 -10.78 7.22 13.87
C ALA A 166 -9.50 6.50 13.39
N VAL A 167 -9.03 6.81 12.19
CA VAL A 167 -7.80 6.24 11.64
C VAL A 167 -6.58 6.65 12.48
N ILE A 168 -6.48 7.94 12.83
CA ILE A 168 -5.38 8.44 13.68
C ILE A 168 -5.38 7.73 15.03
N LEU A 169 -6.54 7.63 15.68
CA LEU A 169 -6.70 6.95 16.97
C LEU A 169 -6.32 5.48 16.88
N ALA A 170 -6.78 4.77 15.83
CA ALA A 170 -6.42 3.38 15.59
C ALA A 170 -4.92 3.21 15.38
N CYS A 171 -4.27 4.07 14.59
CA CYS A 171 -2.83 4.03 14.37
C CYS A 171 -2.04 4.25 15.68
N LEU A 172 -2.43 5.22 16.49
CA LEU A 172 -1.81 5.46 17.81
C LEU A 172 -2.01 4.26 18.74
N PHE A 173 -3.23 3.74 18.81
CA PHE A 173 -3.56 2.56 19.62
C PHE A 173 -2.71 1.35 19.23
N VAL A 174 -2.62 1.04 17.93
CA VAL A 174 -1.81 -0.07 17.40
C VAL A 174 -0.34 0.13 17.74
N THR A 175 0.20 1.33 17.50
CA THR A 175 1.61 1.62 17.72
C THR A 175 1.98 1.46 19.19
N ILE A 176 1.19 2.05 20.10
CA ILE A 176 1.43 1.98 21.54
C ILE A 176 1.30 0.53 22.03
N THR A 177 0.25 -0.18 21.62
CA THR A 177 0.01 -1.56 22.08
C THR A 177 1.09 -2.51 21.53
N CYS A 178 1.49 -2.37 20.28
CA CYS A 178 2.58 -3.17 19.74
C CYS A 178 3.92 -2.89 20.44
N TRP A 179 4.19 -1.63 20.76
CA TRP A 179 5.39 -1.25 21.50
C TRP A 179 5.41 -1.86 22.89
N LEU A 180 4.31 -1.71 23.65
CA LEU A 180 4.18 -2.27 25.01
C LEU A 180 4.23 -3.80 25.02
N ALA A 181 3.76 -4.46 23.98
CA ALA A 181 3.81 -5.91 23.87
C ALA A 181 5.21 -6.43 23.49
N PHE A 182 6.05 -5.57 22.92
CA PHE A 182 7.42 -5.92 22.51
C PHE A 182 8.44 -5.73 23.63
N GLU A 183 8.25 -4.74 24.52
CA GLU A 183 9.07 -4.52 25.72
C GLU A 183 8.82 -5.60 26.79
#